data_bfb85bf0e1e210bcd461d01096cd9195
#
_entry.id   bfb85bf0e1e210bcd461d01096cd9195
#
_cell.length_a   1.000
_cell.length_b   1.000
_cell.length_c   1.000
_cell.angle_alpha   90.00
_cell.angle_beta   90.00
_cell.angle_gamma   90.00
#
_symmetry.space_group_name_H-M   'P 1'
#
loop_
_entity.id
_entity.type
_entity.pdbx_description
1 polymer ?
#
loop_
_entity_poly.entity_id
_entity_poly.type
_entity_poly.pdbx_seq_one_letter_code
_entity_poly.pdbx_strand_id
1 'polypeptide(L)'
;MEKEYPIKISPEILELLGPSLYTNIYYVLAELVANSYDADAENVWITMSDSSIIIEDDGKGMTYQETREKYLSVAKPTRIDEISSKSDKYNRPKMGRKGIGKLAALAVSGKVKVMTKSGDDQSGFWLTRNVPSSGNLDPISEDEIHFENITESGTRIEMLNSEFEIPKMSRTIKNNLSKFFPQLSDNEANPFAIHIRGKDGKNETSKKFVDSLATSLDSLIIFGKDEYGILEKFKDKSPKYANDNFLEKDNIKKSYSIKNRQGDTVSRTLEVKGWIGTYNTTRGLKEKESSDFPDNFLAIYSHGKLGQFNVLNEIGQNRLNEVYVVGQLYVDEFEETDLPDMALSNRQGYKSDDIRYKLFLEIASDVLNQILRKKDSAIKAKNKDKVESKKKQKRKAEDEFAKKAQEVLETFNKAVPNNTLDPNIANKMFKQLGMKK
;
A
#
# COMPACT_ATOMS: atom_id res chain seq x y z
N MET A 1 18.67 52.10 16.96
CA MET A 1 17.87 50.93 17.35
C MET A 1 17.55 50.16 16.07
N GLU A 2 18.06 48.97 15.94
CA GLU A 2 17.65 48.07 14.86
C GLU A 2 16.16 47.74 15.04
N LYS A 3 15.39 47.85 13.97
CA LYS A 3 13.97 47.49 13.99
C LYS A 3 13.86 45.98 13.94
N GLU A 4 13.32 45.36 14.99
CA GLU A 4 13.00 43.93 15.04
C GLU A 4 11.58 43.70 14.52
N TYR A 5 11.39 42.65 13.72
CA TYR A 5 10.09 42.25 13.14
C TYR A 5 9.74 40.79 13.57
N PRO A 6 9.39 40.56 14.86
CA PRO A 6 9.09 39.22 15.35
C PRO A 6 7.78 38.70 14.76
N ILE A 7 7.79 37.45 14.23
CA ILE A 7 6.59 36.76 13.81
C ILE A 7 5.89 36.19 15.05
N LYS A 8 4.61 36.53 15.23
CA LYS A 8 3.75 35.92 16.25
C LYS A 8 2.76 35.02 15.56
N ILE A 9 2.74 33.73 15.95
CA ILE A 9 1.79 32.72 15.44
C ILE A 9 0.74 32.50 16.52
N SER A 10 -0.51 32.77 16.17
CA SER A 10 -1.62 32.56 17.07
C SER A 10 -2.00 31.07 17.13
N PRO A 11 -2.43 30.55 18.32
CA PRO A 11 -2.93 29.18 18.46
C PRO A 11 -4.12 28.82 17.54
N GLU A 12 -4.88 29.83 17.08
CA GLU A 12 -5.98 29.67 16.11
C GLU A 12 -5.53 29.07 14.77
N ILE A 13 -4.23 29.01 14.52
CA ILE A 13 -3.67 28.29 13.36
C ILE A 13 -4.08 26.80 13.35
N LEU A 14 -4.33 26.20 14.52
CA LEU A 14 -4.77 24.81 14.62
C LEU A 14 -6.19 24.61 14.09
N GLU A 15 -7.06 25.61 14.20
CA GLU A 15 -8.40 25.60 13.63
C GLU A 15 -8.36 25.61 12.10
N LEU A 16 -7.43 26.39 11.53
CA LEU A 16 -7.24 26.47 10.08
C LEU A 16 -6.55 25.25 9.49
N LEU A 17 -5.53 24.73 10.16
CA LEU A 17 -4.73 23.61 9.65
C LEU A 17 -5.42 22.24 9.88
N GLY A 18 -6.10 22.04 11.01
CA GLY A 18 -6.70 20.75 11.37
C GLY A 18 -7.55 20.15 10.24
N PRO A 19 -8.67 20.76 9.86
CA PRO A 19 -9.57 20.22 8.84
C PRO A 19 -8.99 20.21 7.43
N SER A 20 -8.09 21.13 7.10
CA SER A 20 -7.57 21.30 5.73
C SER A 20 -6.38 20.40 5.38
N LEU A 21 -5.71 19.83 6.39
CA LEU A 21 -4.53 18.99 6.17
C LEU A 21 -4.84 17.64 5.54
N TYR A 22 -6.02 17.09 5.81
CA TYR A 22 -6.37 15.75 5.35
C TYR A 22 -7.82 15.72 4.87
N THR A 23 -8.05 15.15 3.70
CA THR A 23 -9.38 15.03 3.08
C THR A 23 -9.96 13.62 3.19
N ASN A 24 -9.17 12.67 3.71
CA ASN A 24 -9.56 11.27 3.82
C ASN A 24 -9.02 10.68 5.12
N ILE A 25 -9.88 9.92 5.81
CA ILE A 25 -9.57 9.29 7.09
C ILE A 25 -8.34 8.37 7.05
N TYR A 26 -8.12 7.69 5.93
CA TYR A 26 -6.98 6.76 5.82
C TYR A 26 -5.62 7.47 5.88
N TYR A 27 -5.52 8.71 5.37
CA TYR A 27 -4.29 9.48 5.50
C TYR A 27 -4.06 9.93 6.95
N VAL A 28 -5.13 10.22 7.70
CA VAL A 28 -5.02 10.49 9.15
C VAL A 28 -4.54 9.26 9.89
N LEU A 29 -5.17 8.11 9.66
CA LEU A 29 -4.74 6.84 10.24
C LEU A 29 -3.28 6.52 9.89
N ALA A 30 -2.89 6.75 8.64
CA ALA A 30 -1.52 6.51 8.19
C ALA A 30 -0.51 7.41 8.90
N GLU A 31 -0.82 8.69 9.16
CA GLU A 31 0.05 9.58 9.94
C GLU A 31 0.21 9.11 11.38
N LEU A 32 -0.89 8.71 12.03
CA LEU A 32 -0.84 8.26 13.43
C LEU A 32 -0.10 6.93 13.54
N VAL A 33 -0.36 5.98 12.65
CA VAL A 33 0.38 4.71 12.58
C VAL A 33 1.86 4.93 12.25
N ALA A 34 2.21 5.90 11.38
CA ALA A 34 3.60 6.26 11.11
C ALA A 34 4.30 6.83 12.35
N ASN A 35 3.60 7.61 13.19
CA ASN A 35 4.16 8.08 14.47
C ASN A 35 4.43 6.91 15.42
N SER A 36 3.54 5.92 15.48
CA SER A 36 3.74 4.70 16.26
C SER A 36 4.96 3.90 15.77
N TYR A 37 5.12 3.76 14.43
CA TYR A 37 6.30 3.14 13.84
C TYR A 37 7.61 3.85 14.20
N ASP A 38 7.60 5.19 14.16
CA ASP A 38 8.74 6.03 14.52
C ASP A 38 9.08 5.98 16.04
N ALA A 39 8.08 5.60 16.87
CA ALA A 39 8.22 5.37 18.30
C ALA A 39 8.62 3.94 18.65
N ASP A 40 9.04 3.12 17.67
CA ASP A 40 9.42 1.72 17.83
C ASP A 40 8.29 0.78 18.29
N ALA A 41 7.03 1.13 18.04
CA ALA A 41 5.90 0.24 18.33
C ALA A 41 6.03 -1.09 17.55
N GLU A 42 5.71 -2.18 18.20
CA GLU A 42 5.56 -3.50 17.58
C GLU A 42 4.12 -3.73 17.13
N ASN A 43 3.18 -3.19 17.91
CA ASN A 43 1.77 -3.31 17.67
C ASN A 43 1.07 -1.95 17.71
N VAL A 44 0.14 -1.77 16.79
CA VAL A 44 -0.80 -0.63 16.76
C VAL A 44 -2.21 -1.18 16.72
N TRP A 45 -3.05 -0.77 17.68
CA TRP A 45 -4.46 -1.17 17.73
C TRP A 45 -5.34 0.00 17.33
N ILE A 46 -6.23 -0.25 16.36
CA ILE A 46 -7.22 0.71 15.88
C ILE A 46 -8.61 0.17 16.21
N THR A 47 -9.30 0.84 17.09
CA THR A 47 -10.69 0.49 17.45
C THR A 47 -11.64 1.55 16.92
N MET A 48 -12.67 1.13 16.18
CA MET A 48 -13.65 2.03 15.57
C MET A 48 -15.05 1.73 16.11
N SER A 49 -15.75 2.79 16.49
CA SER A 49 -17.16 2.79 16.82
C SER A 49 -17.97 3.63 15.82
N ASP A 50 -19.24 3.87 16.07
CA ASP A 50 -20.07 4.70 15.21
C ASP A 50 -19.63 6.17 15.15
N SER A 51 -19.04 6.68 16.23
CA SER A 51 -18.68 8.10 16.34
C SER A 51 -17.24 8.33 16.78
N SER A 52 -16.46 7.31 17.10
CA SER A 52 -15.12 7.46 17.63
C SER A 52 -14.11 6.52 17.00
N ILE A 53 -12.86 6.95 16.98
CA ILE A 53 -11.71 6.16 16.56
C ILE A 53 -10.67 6.26 17.67
N ILE A 54 -10.18 5.11 18.11
CA ILE A 54 -9.14 4.99 19.13
C ILE A 54 -7.94 4.33 18.48
N ILE A 55 -6.76 4.90 18.67
CA ILE A 55 -5.48 4.32 18.26
C ILE A 55 -4.62 4.17 19.50
N GLU A 56 -4.14 2.97 19.74
CA GLU A 56 -3.13 2.65 20.76
C GLU A 56 -1.88 2.06 20.11
N ASP A 57 -0.72 2.34 20.66
CA ASP A 57 0.54 1.70 20.28
C ASP A 57 1.36 1.34 21.53
N ASP A 58 2.15 0.29 21.43
CA ASP A 58 3.11 -0.17 22.43
C ASP A 58 4.53 0.38 22.19
N GLY A 59 4.64 1.56 21.58
CA GLY A 59 5.90 2.25 21.38
C GLY A 59 6.53 2.75 22.69
N LYS A 60 7.62 3.49 22.59
CA LYS A 60 8.34 3.98 23.79
C LYS A 60 7.55 4.93 24.68
N GLY A 61 6.41 5.43 24.21
CA GLY A 61 5.64 6.45 24.91
C GLY A 61 6.42 7.76 25.12
N MET A 62 5.93 8.60 26.03
CA MET A 62 6.56 9.88 26.36
C MET A 62 6.43 10.15 27.86
N THR A 63 7.50 10.63 28.46
CA THR A 63 7.44 11.24 29.80
C THR A 63 6.66 12.56 29.72
N TYR A 64 6.19 13.06 30.86
CA TYR A 64 5.55 14.38 30.94
C TYR A 64 6.44 15.50 30.36
N GLN A 65 7.73 15.45 30.63
CA GLN A 65 8.68 16.42 30.09
C GLN A 65 8.79 16.31 28.56
N GLU A 66 8.91 15.11 28.01
CA GLU A 66 8.98 14.89 26.56
C GLU A 66 7.68 15.31 25.85
N THR A 67 6.54 15.08 26.50
CA THR A 67 5.24 15.53 26.00
C THR A 67 5.23 17.04 25.82
N ARG A 68 5.69 17.79 26.82
CA ARG A 68 5.75 19.26 26.77
C ARG A 68 6.77 19.78 25.74
N GLU A 69 7.99 19.24 25.75
CA GLU A 69 9.11 19.78 25.00
C GLU A 69 9.18 19.29 23.55
N LYS A 70 8.69 18.07 23.29
CA LYS A 70 8.77 17.44 21.97
C LYS A 70 7.40 17.33 21.29
N TYR A 71 6.41 16.74 21.97
CA TYR A 71 5.12 16.50 21.34
C TYR A 71 4.35 17.80 21.11
N LEU A 72 4.26 18.68 22.09
CA LEU A 72 3.55 19.96 21.99
C LEU A 72 4.33 21.03 21.20
N SER A 73 5.60 20.79 20.85
CA SER A 73 6.36 21.67 19.95
C SER A 73 5.98 21.41 18.48
N VAL A 74 5.06 22.20 17.95
CA VAL A 74 4.55 22.07 16.58
C VAL A 74 5.57 22.58 15.56
N ALA A 75 5.64 21.92 14.39
CA ALA A 75 6.52 22.27 13.27
C ALA A 75 8.04 22.20 13.56
N LYS A 76 8.44 21.55 14.65
CA LYS A 76 9.85 21.28 14.92
C LYS A 76 10.31 20.10 14.05
N PRO A 77 11.36 20.23 13.22
CA PRO A 77 11.88 19.13 12.42
C PRO A 77 12.30 17.94 13.29
N THR A 78 11.98 16.72 12.86
CA THR A 78 12.30 15.47 13.60
C THR A 78 13.51 14.76 13.04
N ARG A 79 13.86 14.99 11.77
CA ARG A 79 15.05 14.47 11.10
C ARG A 79 16.01 15.63 10.83
N ILE A 80 16.99 15.84 11.71
CA ILE A 80 17.97 16.94 11.62
C ILE A 80 19.32 16.39 11.16
N ASP A 81 19.66 15.19 11.62
CA ASP A 81 20.93 14.49 11.36
C ASP A 81 20.68 12.99 11.19
N GLU A 82 21.73 12.21 10.92
CA GLU A 82 21.65 10.78 10.72
C GLU A 82 21.14 10.04 11.96
N ILE A 83 21.49 10.46 13.16
CA ILE A 83 21.07 9.84 14.42
C ILE A 83 19.57 10.10 14.65
N SER A 84 19.12 11.34 14.53
CA SER A 84 17.73 11.72 14.73
C SER A 84 16.80 11.14 13.65
N SER A 85 17.35 10.72 12.51
CA SER A 85 16.59 10.10 11.40
C SER A 85 16.18 8.66 11.64
N LYS A 86 16.68 8.04 12.72
CA LYS A 86 16.39 6.64 13.06
C LYS A 86 15.71 6.51 14.42
N SER A 87 14.94 5.44 14.60
CA SER A 87 14.34 5.09 15.89
C SER A 87 15.35 4.44 16.82
N ASP A 88 15.04 4.43 18.12
CA ASP A 88 16.03 4.11 19.17
C ASP A 88 16.26 2.59 19.32
N LYS A 89 15.19 1.77 19.27
CA LYS A 89 15.22 0.31 19.52
C LYS A 89 15.55 -0.49 18.26
N TYR A 90 14.77 -0.26 17.21
CA TYR A 90 14.84 -1.04 15.97
C TYR A 90 15.66 -0.37 14.87
N ASN A 91 16.20 0.81 15.12
CA ASN A 91 16.97 1.59 14.14
C ASN A 91 16.19 1.81 12.82
N ARG A 92 14.87 1.93 12.93
CA ARG A 92 13.95 2.17 11.80
C ARG A 92 14.19 3.54 11.20
N PRO A 93 14.28 3.68 9.87
CA PRO A 93 14.20 5.00 9.25
C PRO A 93 12.89 5.68 9.62
N LYS A 94 12.95 6.86 10.24
CA LYS A 94 11.75 7.61 10.63
C LYS A 94 11.02 8.15 9.43
N MET A 95 9.71 7.96 9.40
CA MET A 95 8.78 8.48 8.39
C MET A 95 8.45 9.95 8.61
N GLY A 96 8.39 10.40 9.87
CA GLY A 96 8.09 11.77 10.24
C GLY A 96 9.26 12.72 9.96
N ARG A 97 8.97 13.92 9.39
CA ARG A 97 9.97 14.96 9.10
C ARG A 97 9.59 16.33 9.67
N LYS A 98 8.38 16.79 9.44
CA LYS A 98 7.95 18.17 9.66
C LYS A 98 7.42 18.47 11.07
N GLY A 99 7.21 17.46 11.92
CA GLY A 99 6.67 17.61 13.27
C GLY A 99 5.22 18.13 13.35
N ILE A 100 4.44 17.96 12.26
CA ILE A 100 3.02 18.34 12.19
C ILE A 100 2.07 17.14 12.08
N GLY A 101 2.56 15.93 11.80
CA GLY A 101 1.75 14.72 11.70
C GLY A 101 0.95 14.38 12.95
N LYS A 102 1.45 14.78 14.14
CA LYS A 102 0.75 14.67 15.43
C LYS A 102 -0.57 15.43 15.50
N LEU A 103 -0.76 16.45 14.65
CA LEU A 103 -2.00 17.20 14.53
C LEU A 103 -3.04 16.50 13.62
N ALA A 104 -2.69 15.39 12.98
CA ALA A 104 -3.58 14.70 12.06
C ALA A 104 -4.92 14.30 12.71
N ALA A 105 -4.90 13.94 13.99
CA ALA A 105 -6.11 13.60 14.75
C ALA A 105 -7.13 14.75 14.79
N LEU A 106 -6.66 16.02 14.76
CA LEU A 106 -7.53 17.20 14.72
C LEU A 106 -8.27 17.36 13.38
N ALA A 107 -7.87 16.68 12.33
CA ALA A 107 -8.65 16.65 11.10
C ALA A 107 -9.93 15.80 11.27
N VAL A 108 -9.89 14.79 12.12
CA VAL A 108 -11.02 13.87 12.37
C VAL A 108 -11.97 14.41 13.44
N SER A 109 -11.43 15.06 14.46
CA SER A 109 -12.21 15.52 15.63
C SER A 109 -11.69 16.87 16.12
N GLY A 110 -12.59 17.79 16.43
CA GLY A 110 -12.22 19.10 17.00
C GLY A 110 -11.59 19.03 18.39
N LYS A 111 -11.77 17.91 19.12
CA LYS A 111 -11.21 17.65 20.44
C LYS A 111 -10.80 16.20 20.59
N VAL A 112 -9.55 15.95 20.93
CA VAL A 112 -8.91 14.64 20.95
C VAL A 112 -8.27 14.39 22.31
N LYS A 113 -8.48 13.22 22.91
CA LYS A 113 -7.70 12.80 24.06
C LYS A 113 -6.36 12.23 23.62
N VAL A 114 -5.27 12.72 24.18
CA VAL A 114 -3.93 12.14 24.01
C VAL A 114 -3.44 11.69 25.38
N MET A 115 -3.19 10.41 25.52
CA MET A 115 -2.67 9.78 26.74
C MET A 115 -1.41 9.02 26.40
N THR A 116 -0.39 9.10 27.23
CA THR A 116 0.90 8.44 26.99
C THR A 116 1.48 7.93 28.31
N LYS A 117 2.25 6.85 28.20
CA LYS A 117 2.91 6.20 29.33
C LYS A 117 4.35 5.83 28.91
N SER A 118 5.31 6.10 29.78
CA SER A 118 6.70 5.68 29.64
C SER A 118 7.23 5.17 30.99
N GLY A 119 7.19 3.85 31.20
CA GLY A 119 7.42 3.24 32.52
C GLY A 119 6.37 3.67 33.52
N ASP A 120 6.80 4.25 34.65
CA ASP A 120 5.89 4.74 35.71
C ASP A 120 5.35 6.17 35.43
N ASP A 121 5.92 6.89 34.47
CA ASP A 121 5.45 8.23 34.11
C ASP A 121 4.30 8.15 33.11
N GLN A 122 3.14 8.68 33.49
CA GLN A 122 1.97 8.77 32.60
C GLN A 122 1.38 10.17 32.62
N SER A 123 0.87 10.60 31.47
CA SER A 123 0.25 11.90 31.33
C SER A 123 -0.82 11.89 30.25
N GLY A 124 -1.76 12.83 30.33
CA GLY A 124 -2.78 12.99 29.31
C GLY A 124 -3.28 14.42 29.23
N PHE A 125 -3.73 14.82 28.04
CA PHE A 125 -4.27 16.14 27.80
C PHE A 125 -5.29 16.11 26.65
N TRP A 126 -6.11 17.14 26.62
CA TRP A 126 -7.03 17.39 25.52
C TRP A 126 -6.37 18.25 24.46
N LEU A 127 -6.06 17.66 23.31
CA LEU A 127 -5.65 18.40 22.12
C LEU A 127 -6.92 18.93 21.42
N THR A 128 -6.99 20.24 21.22
CA THR A 128 -8.17 20.92 20.66
C THR A 128 -7.78 21.89 19.57
N ARG A 129 -8.66 22.09 18.59
CA ARG A 129 -8.50 23.16 17.57
C ARG A 129 -8.62 24.54 18.21
N ASN A 130 -9.51 24.70 19.17
CA ASN A 130 -9.75 25.95 19.91
C ASN A 130 -8.89 25.95 21.19
N VAL A 131 -7.63 26.34 21.05
CA VAL A 131 -6.70 26.45 22.18
C VAL A 131 -7.12 27.64 23.06
N PRO A 132 -7.21 27.46 24.40
CA PRO A 132 -7.51 28.56 25.33
C PRO A 132 -6.53 29.72 25.16
N SER A 133 -6.96 30.96 25.46
CA SER A 133 -6.14 32.18 25.37
C SER A 133 -4.87 32.10 26.23
N SER A 134 -4.86 31.27 27.28
CA SER A 134 -3.69 30.96 28.10
C SER A 134 -2.58 30.22 27.33
N GLY A 135 -2.90 29.62 26.17
CA GLY A 135 -2.01 28.74 25.42
C GLY A 135 -1.82 27.36 26.05
N ASN A 136 -2.48 27.07 27.16
CA ASN A 136 -2.38 25.78 27.86
C ASN A 136 -3.56 24.87 27.47
N LEU A 137 -3.24 23.62 27.20
CA LEU A 137 -4.23 22.55 26.97
C LEU A 137 -4.74 22.01 28.31
N ASP A 138 -6.01 21.59 28.35
CA ASP A 138 -6.61 20.99 29.53
C ASP A 138 -5.98 19.63 29.83
N PRO A 139 -5.49 19.36 31.04
CA PRO A 139 -5.00 18.04 31.42
C PRO A 139 -6.16 17.05 31.54
N ILE A 140 -5.86 15.76 31.38
CA ILE A 140 -6.75 14.64 31.73
C ILE A 140 -6.37 14.21 33.14
N SER A 141 -7.37 14.00 34.00
CA SER A 141 -7.13 13.55 35.38
C SER A 141 -6.55 12.13 35.38
N GLU A 142 -5.72 11.80 36.38
CA GLU A 142 -5.02 10.51 36.44
C GLU A 142 -5.98 9.31 36.46
N ASP A 143 -7.14 9.44 37.09
CA ASP A 143 -8.19 8.42 37.14
C ASP A 143 -8.92 8.21 35.79
N GLU A 144 -8.83 9.15 34.87
CA GLU A 144 -9.34 9.05 33.51
C GLU A 144 -8.31 8.52 32.51
N ILE A 145 -7.03 8.43 32.88
CA ILE A 145 -5.96 7.87 32.03
C ILE A 145 -6.08 6.34 32.08
N HIS A 146 -6.41 5.73 30.97
CA HIS A 146 -6.50 4.27 30.86
C HIS A 146 -6.00 3.77 29.51
N PHE A 147 -5.47 2.55 29.52
CA PHE A 147 -4.94 1.85 28.37
C PHE A 147 -5.54 0.45 28.31
N GLU A 148 -5.89 -0.01 27.11
CA GLU A 148 -6.43 -1.38 26.93
C GLU A 148 -5.32 -2.38 26.62
N ASN A 149 -4.35 -1.99 25.75
CA ASN A 149 -3.34 -2.89 25.20
C ASN A 149 -1.91 -2.53 25.64
N ILE A 150 -1.73 -1.40 26.31
CA ILE A 150 -0.43 -0.90 26.75
C ILE A 150 -0.18 -1.31 28.21
N THR A 151 0.96 -1.97 28.46
CA THR A 151 1.38 -2.38 29.80
C THR A 151 2.49 -1.52 30.39
N GLU A 152 3.59 -1.36 29.64
CA GLU A 152 4.79 -0.67 30.12
C GLU A 152 4.92 0.74 29.53
N SER A 153 4.81 0.88 28.21
CA SER A 153 4.92 2.15 27.52
C SER A 153 4.08 2.17 26.26
N GLY A 154 3.71 3.36 25.82
CA GLY A 154 2.94 3.54 24.60
C GLY A 154 2.12 4.83 24.58
N THR A 155 1.32 4.99 23.55
CA THR A 155 0.46 6.18 23.36
C THR A 155 -0.95 5.76 22.95
N ARG A 156 -1.95 6.41 23.53
CA ARG A 156 -3.37 6.26 23.20
C ARG A 156 -3.95 7.59 22.72
N ILE A 157 -4.57 7.60 21.56
CA ILE A 157 -5.22 8.77 20.96
C ILE A 157 -6.69 8.43 20.73
N GLU A 158 -7.61 9.19 21.32
CA GLU A 158 -9.06 9.02 21.17
C GLU A 158 -9.64 10.22 20.41
N MET A 159 -10.11 9.97 19.21
CA MET A 159 -10.82 10.93 18.36
C MET A 159 -12.32 10.73 18.53
N LEU A 160 -12.96 11.62 19.29
CA LEU A 160 -14.38 11.55 19.61
C LEU A 160 -15.20 12.41 18.63
N ASN A 161 -16.43 11.99 18.30
CA ASN A 161 -17.33 12.71 17.40
C ASN A 161 -16.69 12.98 16.04
N SER A 162 -16.27 11.91 15.36
CA SER A 162 -15.61 11.97 14.06
C SER A 162 -16.41 12.80 13.06
N GLU A 163 -15.75 13.77 12.43
CA GLU A 163 -16.28 14.55 11.30
C GLU A 163 -16.15 13.81 9.96
N PHE A 164 -15.37 12.73 9.93
CA PHE A 164 -15.28 11.82 8.78
C PHE A 164 -16.23 10.66 8.91
N GLU A 165 -16.72 10.16 7.78
CA GLU A 165 -17.43 8.89 7.75
C GLU A 165 -16.47 7.77 8.11
N ILE A 166 -16.79 7.04 9.20
CA ILE A 166 -15.98 5.92 9.67
C ILE A 166 -16.35 4.67 8.87
N PRO A 167 -15.38 3.98 8.22
CA PRO A 167 -15.65 2.77 7.45
C PRO A 167 -16.31 1.67 8.29
N LYS A 168 -17.32 0.99 7.71
CA LYS A 168 -18.08 -0.04 8.44
C LYS A 168 -17.29 -1.32 8.68
N MET A 169 -16.48 -1.74 7.70
CA MET A 169 -15.85 -3.07 7.71
C MET A 169 -14.37 -3.01 8.08
N SER A 170 -14.00 -3.70 9.15
CA SER A 170 -12.61 -3.88 9.57
C SER A 170 -11.69 -4.36 8.45
N ARG A 171 -12.18 -5.29 7.61
CA ARG A 171 -11.44 -5.81 6.46
C ARG A 171 -11.07 -4.73 5.43
N THR A 172 -11.94 -3.75 5.19
CA THR A 172 -11.66 -2.64 4.26
C THR A 172 -10.51 -1.77 4.79
N ILE A 173 -10.55 -1.46 6.09
CA ILE A 173 -9.52 -0.68 6.76
C ILE A 173 -8.17 -1.42 6.69
N LYS A 174 -8.17 -2.70 7.05
CA LYS A 174 -6.99 -3.57 6.95
C LYS A 174 -6.37 -3.55 5.56
N ASN A 175 -7.18 -3.78 4.53
CA ASN A 175 -6.69 -3.85 3.16
C ASN A 175 -6.09 -2.53 2.67
N ASN A 176 -6.69 -1.40 3.06
CA ASN A 176 -6.16 -0.09 2.69
C ASN A 176 -4.88 0.24 3.44
N LEU A 177 -4.83 0.01 4.77
CA LEU A 177 -3.61 0.24 5.56
C LEU A 177 -2.45 -0.66 5.12
N SER A 178 -2.72 -1.91 4.70
CA SER A 178 -1.69 -2.79 4.14
C SER A 178 -1.01 -2.22 2.90
N LYS A 179 -1.70 -1.37 2.13
CA LYS A 179 -1.10 -0.67 0.97
C LYS A 179 -0.23 0.50 1.41
N PHE A 180 -0.52 1.12 2.56
CA PHE A 180 0.25 2.26 3.06
C PHE A 180 1.56 1.86 3.75
N PHE A 181 1.62 0.66 4.32
CA PHE A 181 2.72 0.20 5.15
C PHE A 181 3.38 -1.07 4.58
N PRO A 182 4.31 -0.95 3.62
CA PRO A 182 5.10 -2.09 3.17
C PRO A 182 5.98 -2.69 4.26
N GLN A 183 6.23 -1.97 5.37
CA GLN A 183 7.04 -2.37 6.54
C GLN A 183 6.35 -3.35 7.47
N LEU A 184 5.04 -3.64 7.30
CA LEU A 184 4.37 -4.66 8.10
C LEU A 184 5.18 -5.96 8.15
N SER A 185 5.42 -6.49 9.34
CA SER A 185 6.35 -7.61 9.54
C SER A 185 6.04 -8.39 10.80
N ASP A 186 6.05 -9.71 10.69
CA ASP A 186 6.02 -10.70 11.76
C ASP A 186 7.44 -11.19 12.14
N ASN A 187 8.47 -10.60 11.56
CA ASN A 187 9.85 -10.94 11.89
C ASN A 187 10.25 -10.38 13.27
N GLU A 188 10.67 -11.24 14.18
CA GLU A 188 11.08 -10.89 15.55
C GLU A 188 12.19 -9.83 15.62
N ALA A 189 13.04 -9.72 14.59
CA ALA A 189 14.10 -8.73 14.54
C ALA A 189 13.58 -7.29 14.32
N ASN A 190 12.42 -7.12 13.69
CA ASN A 190 11.77 -5.83 13.48
C ASN A 190 10.26 -6.04 13.26
N PRO A 191 9.51 -6.40 14.31
CA PRO A 191 8.08 -6.66 14.23
C PRO A 191 7.30 -5.37 14.05
N PHE A 192 6.26 -5.39 13.22
CA PHE A 192 5.31 -4.28 13.11
C PHE A 192 3.97 -4.78 12.60
N ALA A 193 2.94 -4.69 13.43
CA ALA A 193 1.59 -5.15 13.11
C ALA A 193 0.54 -4.07 13.42
N ILE A 194 -0.53 -4.05 12.64
CA ILE A 194 -1.69 -3.20 12.85
C ILE A 194 -2.91 -4.10 13.08
N HIS A 195 -3.50 -3.99 14.27
CA HIS A 195 -4.69 -4.71 14.69
C HIS A 195 -5.90 -3.79 14.59
N ILE A 196 -6.97 -4.26 13.96
CA ILE A 196 -8.15 -3.44 13.67
C ILE A 196 -9.38 -4.11 14.26
N ARG A 197 -10.11 -3.39 15.10
CA ARG A 197 -11.44 -3.72 15.55
C ARG A 197 -12.43 -2.75 14.92
N GLY A 198 -13.18 -3.22 13.92
CA GLY A 198 -14.13 -2.40 13.19
C GLY A 198 -15.50 -2.31 13.87
N LYS A 199 -16.36 -1.43 13.33
CA LYS A 199 -17.79 -1.33 13.72
C LYS A 199 -18.57 -2.63 13.51
N ASP A 200 -18.11 -3.50 12.63
CA ASP A 200 -18.67 -4.83 12.39
C ASP A 200 -18.34 -5.83 13.52
N GLY A 201 -17.66 -5.39 14.57
CA GLY A 201 -17.25 -6.19 15.71
C GLY A 201 -16.17 -7.21 15.41
N LYS A 202 -15.62 -7.23 14.20
CA LYS A 202 -14.57 -8.17 13.80
C LYS A 202 -13.19 -7.60 14.07
N ASN A 203 -12.31 -8.51 14.47
CA ASN A 203 -10.88 -8.23 14.61
C ASN A 203 -10.13 -8.70 13.37
N GLU A 204 -9.32 -7.84 12.81
CA GLU A 204 -8.45 -8.11 11.66
C GLU A 204 -7.03 -7.65 11.98
N THR A 205 -6.03 -8.35 11.45
CA THR A 205 -4.64 -7.91 11.53
C THR A 205 -4.12 -7.63 10.12
N SER A 206 -3.51 -6.48 9.90
CA SER A 206 -2.92 -6.12 8.61
C SER A 206 -1.71 -7.00 8.33
N LYS A 207 -1.65 -7.50 7.09
CA LYS A 207 -0.52 -8.26 6.55
C LYS A 207 0.13 -7.47 5.44
N LYS A 208 1.39 -7.79 5.10
CA LYS A 208 2.05 -7.20 3.93
C LYS A 208 1.15 -7.31 2.70
N PHE A 209 0.98 -6.20 2.00
CA PHE A 209 0.19 -6.17 0.77
C PHE A 209 0.71 -7.18 -0.26
N VAL A 210 2.03 -7.28 -0.39
CA VAL A 210 2.71 -8.21 -1.30
C VAL A 210 2.40 -9.69 -1.04
N ASP A 211 2.05 -10.07 0.21
CA ASP A 211 1.74 -11.46 0.56
C ASP A 211 0.45 -11.98 -0.08
N SER A 212 -0.53 -11.11 -0.24
CA SER A 212 -1.80 -11.44 -0.89
C SER A 212 -1.75 -11.29 -2.41
N LEU A 213 -0.81 -10.48 -2.88
CA LEU A 213 -0.71 -10.03 -4.26
C LEU A 213 0.04 -11.02 -5.15
N ALA A 214 1.15 -11.58 -4.67
CA ALA A 214 2.10 -12.35 -5.48
C ALA A 214 1.45 -13.49 -6.28
N THR A 215 0.44 -14.16 -5.70
CA THR A 215 -0.31 -15.23 -6.39
C THR A 215 -1.22 -14.74 -7.51
N SER A 216 -1.51 -13.46 -7.55
CA SER A 216 -2.43 -12.84 -8.52
C SER A 216 -1.71 -12.21 -9.70
N LEU A 217 -0.38 -12.14 -9.67
CA LEU A 217 0.41 -11.55 -10.74
C LEU A 217 0.76 -12.57 -11.84
N ASP A 218 0.83 -12.10 -13.09
CA ASP A 218 1.37 -12.85 -14.22
C ASP A 218 2.64 -12.22 -14.82
N SER A 219 3.00 -11.02 -14.39
CA SER A 219 4.23 -10.36 -14.80
C SER A 219 4.77 -9.50 -13.65
N LEU A 220 6.10 -9.44 -13.52
CA LEU A 220 6.79 -8.69 -12.47
C LEU A 220 8.12 -8.15 -12.96
N ILE A 221 8.41 -6.88 -12.67
CA ILE A 221 9.72 -6.26 -12.82
C ILE A 221 10.12 -5.70 -11.47
N ILE A 222 11.35 -6.00 -11.03
CA ILE A 222 11.96 -5.46 -9.81
C ILE A 222 13.13 -4.57 -10.21
N PHE A 223 13.23 -3.43 -9.56
CA PHE A 223 14.31 -2.46 -9.68
C PHE A 223 15.07 -2.41 -8.36
N GLY A 224 16.31 -2.90 -8.35
CA GLY A 224 17.14 -3.01 -7.17
C GLY A 224 16.82 -4.19 -6.27
N LYS A 225 17.08 -4.05 -4.97
CA LYS A 225 16.86 -5.12 -3.98
C LYS A 225 15.38 -5.30 -3.69
N ASP A 226 14.96 -6.55 -3.60
CA ASP A 226 13.60 -6.92 -3.14
C ASP A 226 13.50 -6.79 -1.60
N GLU A 227 13.31 -5.57 -1.13
CA GLU A 227 13.30 -5.27 0.32
C GLU A 227 12.10 -5.88 1.06
N TYR A 228 10.99 -6.15 0.35
CA TYR A 228 9.74 -6.60 0.97
C TYR A 228 9.32 -8.01 0.57
N GLY A 229 10.17 -8.74 -0.18
CA GLY A 229 10.02 -10.17 -0.46
C GLY A 229 8.94 -10.52 -1.47
N ILE A 230 8.58 -9.61 -2.38
CA ILE A 230 7.58 -9.91 -3.42
C ILE A 230 8.09 -10.97 -4.40
N LEU A 231 9.39 -10.99 -4.69
CA LEU A 231 9.99 -11.91 -5.66
C LEU A 231 9.92 -13.37 -5.21
N GLU A 232 10.28 -13.64 -3.96
CA GLU A 232 10.22 -14.99 -3.40
C GLU A 232 8.80 -15.53 -3.49
N LYS A 233 7.82 -14.74 -3.04
CA LYS A 233 6.41 -15.12 -3.09
C LYS A 233 5.85 -15.24 -4.50
N PHE A 234 6.34 -14.41 -5.43
CA PHE A 234 5.98 -14.51 -6.84
C PHE A 234 6.52 -15.80 -7.47
N LYS A 235 7.77 -16.19 -7.20
CA LYS A 235 8.36 -17.42 -7.71
C LYS A 235 7.65 -18.68 -7.19
N ASP A 236 7.31 -18.69 -5.91
CA ASP A 236 6.72 -19.84 -5.26
C ASP A 236 5.24 -20.10 -5.61
N LYS A 237 4.47 -19.03 -5.84
CA LYS A 237 3.00 -19.12 -5.89
C LYS A 237 2.38 -18.57 -7.17
N SER A 238 3.18 -18.09 -8.11
CA SER A 238 2.67 -17.45 -9.32
C SER A 238 2.11 -18.42 -10.35
N PRO A 239 1.20 -17.98 -11.23
CA PRO A 239 0.73 -18.77 -12.36
C PRO A 239 1.88 -19.26 -13.26
N LYS A 240 1.64 -20.37 -13.98
CA LYS A 240 2.60 -21.02 -14.86
C LYS A 240 3.42 -20.10 -15.78
N TYR A 241 2.82 -18.97 -16.22
CA TYR A 241 3.47 -18.03 -17.15
C TYR A 241 4.27 -16.94 -16.48
N ALA A 242 4.25 -16.85 -15.15
CA ALA A 242 4.91 -15.80 -14.42
C ALA A 242 6.44 -15.85 -14.55
N ASN A 243 7.04 -17.04 -14.56
CA ASN A 243 8.48 -17.21 -14.70
C ASN A 243 9.04 -16.63 -15.99
N ASP A 244 8.29 -16.73 -17.12
CA ASP A 244 8.71 -16.17 -18.40
C ASP A 244 8.55 -14.65 -18.48
N ASN A 245 7.77 -14.06 -17.57
CA ASN A 245 7.46 -12.64 -17.53
C ASN A 245 8.06 -11.90 -16.33
N PHE A 246 9.06 -12.51 -15.70
CA PHE A 246 9.83 -11.91 -14.62
C PHE A 246 11.10 -11.21 -15.13
N LEU A 247 11.49 -10.11 -14.49
CA LEU A 247 12.70 -9.36 -14.81
C LEU A 247 13.23 -8.65 -13.55
N GLU A 248 14.50 -8.87 -13.24
CA GLU A 248 15.27 -8.08 -12.28
C GLU A 248 16.15 -7.07 -13.00
N LYS A 249 16.25 -5.88 -12.47
CA LYS A 249 17.06 -4.77 -12.97
C LYS A 249 17.76 -4.05 -11.82
N ASP A 250 18.82 -3.35 -12.12
CA ASP A 250 19.42 -2.40 -11.19
C ASP A 250 18.48 -1.22 -10.90
N ASN A 251 18.76 -0.51 -9.81
CA ASN A 251 18.09 0.76 -9.49
C ASN A 251 18.21 1.71 -10.67
N ILE A 252 17.13 2.44 -10.94
CA ILE A 252 17.14 3.46 -11.99
C ILE A 252 17.72 4.74 -11.39
N LYS A 253 18.78 5.27 -12.01
CA LYS A 253 19.48 6.48 -11.55
C LYS A 253 19.46 7.55 -12.62
N LYS A 254 19.10 8.79 -12.25
CA LYS A 254 19.19 10.00 -13.10
C LYS A 254 19.81 11.14 -12.32
N SER A 255 20.88 11.73 -12.84
CA SER A 255 21.50 12.92 -12.24
C SER A 255 20.72 14.19 -12.60
N TYR A 256 20.65 15.13 -11.66
CA TYR A 256 19.99 16.42 -11.83
C TYR A 256 20.69 17.48 -10.99
N SER A 257 20.41 18.76 -11.26
CA SER A 257 20.89 19.89 -10.49
C SER A 257 19.71 20.67 -9.91
N ILE A 258 19.80 21.05 -8.64
CA ILE A 258 18.75 21.77 -7.93
C ILE A 258 19.38 22.77 -6.97
N LYS A 259 18.64 23.83 -6.63
CA LYS A 259 19.01 24.71 -5.52
C LYS A 259 18.62 24.09 -4.18
N ASN A 260 19.58 24.01 -3.25
CA ASN A 260 19.31 23.61 -1.88
C ASN A 260 18.55 24.72 -1.11
N ARG A 261 18.24 24.50 0.18
CA ARG A 261 17.56 25.52 0.99
C ARG A 261 18.39 26.77 1.27
N GLN A 262 19.70 26.70 1.16
CA GLN A 262 20.64 27.81 1.30
C GLN A 262 20.76 28.64 -0.01
N GLY A 263 20.22 28.13 -1.12
CA GLY A 263 20.27 28.78 -2.43
C GLY A 263 21.42 28.30 -3.32
N ASP A 264 22.28 27.39 -2.84
CA ASP A 264 23.39 26.83 -3.60
C ASP A 264 22.91 25.81 -4.62
N THR A 265 23.50 25.82 -5.82
CA THR A 265 23.24 24.80 -6.82
C THR A 265 24.02 23.53 -6.49
N VAL A 266 23.31 22.44 -6.22
CA VAL A 266 23.89 21.13 -5.90
C VAL A 266 23.52 20.11 -6.96
N SER A 267 24.46 19.22 -7.28
CA SER A 267 24.21 18.05 -8.12
C SER A 267 23.75 16.89 -7.24
N ARG A 268 22.70 16.20 -7.66
CA ARG A 268 22.09 15.06 -6.97
C ARG A 268 21.76 13.94 -7.97
N THR A 269 21.50 12.78 -7.43
CA THR A 269 21.04 11.62 -8.21
C THR A 269 19.70 11.16 -7.70
N LEU A 270 18.68 11.23 -8.56
CA LEU A 270 17.39 10.59 -8.30
C LEU A 270 17.55 9.09 -8.47
N GLU A 271 17.30 8.33 -7.41
CA GLU A 271 17.35 6.87 -7.42
C GLU A 271 15.94 6.31 -7.23
N VAL A 272 15.49 5.50 -8.17
CA VAL A 272 14.19 4.81 -8.12
C VAL A 272 14.42 3.33 -8.00
N LYS A 273 13.87 2.74 -6.95
CA LYS A 273 13.87 1.30 -6.64
C LYS A 273 12.43 0.81 -6.41
N GLY A 274 12.23 -0.49 -6.31
CA GLY A 274 10.93 -1.08 -6.04
C GLY A 274 10.48 -2.06 -7.09
N TRP A 275 9.18 -2.17 -7.31
CA TRP A 275 8.62 -3.16 -8.21
C TRP A 275 7.36 -2.67 -8.92
N ILE A 276 7.08 -3.28 -10.08
CA ILE A 276 5.83 -3.12 -10.83
C ILE A 276 5.41 -4.48 -11.39
N GLY A 277 4.14 -4.80 -11.29
CA GLY A 277 3.58 -6.05 -11.79
C GLY A 277 2.25 -5.85 -12.49
N THR A 278 1.73 -6.94 -13.06
CA THR A 278 0.38 -6.96 -13.63
C THR A 278 -0.40 -8.15 -13.12
N TYR A 279 -1.69 -7.91 -12.78
CA TYR A 279 -2.62 -8.97 -12.41
C TYR A 279 -2.89 -9.92 -13.57
N ASN A 280 -3.07 -11.21 -13.29
CA ASN A 280 -3.44 -12.22 -14.29
C ASN A 280 -4.91 -12.08 -14.77
N THR A 281 -5.76 -11.42 -14.00
CA THR A 281 -7.18 -11.18 -14.30
C THR A 281 -7.66 -9.90 -13.62
N THR A 282 -8.62 -9.22 -14.23
CA THR A 282 -9.34 -8.08 -13.62
C THR A 282 -10.61 -8.51 -12.89
N ARG A 283 -10.89 -9.83 -12.80
CA ARG A 283 -12.09 -10.32 -12.10
C ARG A 283 -12.01 -9.94 -10.61
N GLY A 284 -12.99 -9.20 -10.12
CA GLY A 284 -13.03 -8.65 -8.75
C GLY A 284 -12.34 -7.29 -8.58
N LEU A 285 -11.53 -6.82 -9.52
CA LEU A 285 -10.96 -5.47 -9.46
C LEU A 285 -12.02 -4.40 -9.70
N LYS A 286 -12.97 -4.63 -10.62
CA LYS A 286 -14.05 -3.68 -10.97
C LYS A 286 -14.98 -3.36 -9.80
N GLU A 287 -15.23 -4.33 -8.91
CA GLU A 287 -16.05 -4.09 -7.71
C GLU A 287 -15.34 -3.17 -6.70
N LYS A 288 -14.01 -3.00 -6.84
CA LYS A 288 -13.16 -2.18 -5.98
C LYS A 288 -12.79 -0.82 -6.61
N GLU A 289 -13.13 -0.58 -7.89
CA GLU A 289 -12.88 0.69 -8.57
C GLU A 289 -13.57 1.89 -7.90
N SER A 290 -14.64 1.65 -7.12
CA SER A 290 -15.34 2.67 -6.32
C SER A 290 -14.66 2.97 -4.98
N SER A 291 -13.57 2.29 -4.64
CA SER A 291 -12.83 2.54 -3.40
C SER A 291 -11.81 3.66 -3.60
N ASP A 292 -11.60 4.48 -2.56
CA ASP A 292 -10.57 5.54 -2.56
C ASP A 292 -9.16 5.01 -2.85
N PHE A 293 -8.93 3.71 -2.56
CA PHE A 293 -7.65 3.03 -2.75
C PHE A 293 -7.84 1.73 -3.53
N PRO A 294 -8.04 1.80 -4.86
CA PRO A 294 -8.22 0.62 -5.72
C PRO A 294 -6.98 -0.29 -5.70
N ASP A 295 -7.14 -1.53 -6.12
CA ASP A 295 -6.02 -2.49 -6.24
C ASP A 295 -5.14 -2.22 -7.49
N ASN A 296 -5.64 -1.43 -8.44
CA ASN A 296 -4.90 -0.95 -9.60
C ASN A 296 -4.26 0.40 -9.28
N PHE A 297 -2.97 0.40 -8.97
CA PHE A 297 -2.22 1.60 -8.60
C PHE A 297 -0.72 1.45 -8.85
N LEU A 298 -0.03 2.58 -8.95
CA LEU A 298 1.41 2.68 -8.87
C LEU A 298 1.75 3.76 -7.84
N ALA A 299 2.18 3.31 -6.66
CA ALA A 299 2.42 4.20 -5.52
C ALA A 299 3.88 4.64 -5.42
N ILE A 300 4.08 5.84 -4.86
CA ILE A 300 5.39 6.37 -4.52
C ILE A 300 5.55 6.37 -3.01
N TYR A 301 6.68 5.85 -2.55
CA TYR A 301 7.08 5.87 -1.15
C TYR A 301 8.42 6.60 -1.02
N SER A 302 8.59 7.28 0.12
CA SER A 302 9.84 7.91 0.50
C SER A 302 10.12 7.63 1.97
N HIS A 303 11.29 7.09 2.29
CA HIS A 303 11.63 6.58 3.63
C HIS A 303 10.56 5.63 4.20
N GLY A 304 9.98 4.80 3.33
CA GLY A 304 8.93 3.85 3.70
C GLY A 304 7.53 4.47 3.90
N LYS A 305 7.38 5.79 3.83
CA LYS A 305 6.09 6.48 3.93
C LYS A 305 5.46 6.65 2.56
N LEU A 306 4.15 6.43 2.47
CA LEU A 306 3.39 6.72 1.27
C LEU A 306 3.39 8.23 1.00
N GLY A 307 3.92 8.64 -0.16
CA GLY A 307 3.92 10.02 -0.62
C GLY A 307 2.80 10.31 -1.61
N GLN A 308 2.56 9.37 -2.54
CA GLN A 308 1.46 9.46 -3.51
C GLN A 308 0.94 8.06 -3.80
N PHE A 309 -0.38 7.87 -3.68
CA PHE A 309 -0.97 6.54 -3.82
C PHE A 309 -0.98 6.03 -5.26
N ASN A 310 -1.28 6.89 -6.23
CA ASN A 310 -1.41 6.44 -7.61
C ASN A 310 -0.95 7.48 -8.63
N VAL A 311 0.17 7.21 -9.29
CA VAL A 311 0.69 8.04 -10.38
C VAL A 311 0.22 7.58 -11.76
N LEU A 312 -0.52 6.48 -11.88
CA LEU A 312 -1.05 6.01 -13.17
C LEU A 312 -1.95 7.07 -13.82
N ASN A 313 -2.64 7.87 -13.02
CA ASN A 313 -3.49 8.96 -13.51
C ASN A 313 -2.70 10.07 -14.24
N GLU A 314 -1.40 10.19 -13.97
CA GLU A 314 -0.52 11.20 -14.56
C GLU A 314 0.30 10.68 -15.75
N ILE A 315 0.69 9.40 -15.70
CA ILE A 315 1.53 8.77 -16.73
C ILE A 315 0.78 7.83 -17.65
N GLY A 316 -0.43 7.43 -17.29
CA GLY A 316 -1.28 6.52 -18.06
C GLY A 316 -1.70 7.14 -19.40
N GLN A 317 -1.86 6.28 -20.40
CA GLN A 317 -2.29 6.65 -21.76
C GLN A 317 -3.65 6.01 -22.10
N ASN A 318 -4.42 5.59 -21.08
CA ASN A 318 -5.72 4.91 -21.21
C ASN A 318 -5.65 3.62 -22.05
N ARG A 319 -4.53 2.88 -21.98
CA ARG A 319 -4.40 1.59 -22.66
C ARG A 319 -5.20 0.52 -21.94
N LEU A 320 -5.78 -0.40 -22.68
CA LEU A 320 -6.61 -1.49 -22.15
C LEU A 320 -5.92 -2.33 -21.06
N ASN A 321 -4.59 -2.45 -21.11
CA ASN A 321 -3.83 -3.27 -20.17
C ASN A 321 -3.37 -2.49 -18.90
N GLU A 322 -3.55 -1.18 -18.84
CA GLU A 322 -3.18 -0.37 -17.65
C GLU A 322 -4.02 -0.75 -16.42
N VAL A 323 -5.25 -1.20 -16.61
CA VAL A 323 -6.14 -1.70 -15.53
C VAL A 323 -5.54 -2.91 -14.77
N TYR A 324 -4.57 -3.60 -15.33
CA TYR A 324 -3.89 -4.72 -14.66
C TYR A 324 -2.69 -4.29 -13.81
N VAL A 325 -2.26 -3.04 -13.91
CA VAL A 325 -1.00 -2.58 -13.30
C VAL A 325 -1.13 -2.38 -11.81
N VAL A 326 -0.12 -2.83 -11.08
CA VAL A 326 0.07 -2.57 -9.66
C VAL A 326 1.55 -2.46 -9.35
N GLY A 327 1.94 -1.55 -8.45
CA GLY A 327 3.35 -1.39 -8.11
C GLY A 327 3.61 -0.43 -6.97
N GLN A 328 4.83 -0.52 -6.45
CA GLN A 328 5.37 0.31 -5.38
C GLN A 328 6.78 0.75 -5.79
N LEU A 329 6.97 2.05 -5.94
CA LEU A 329 8.26 2.66 -6.25
C LEU A 329 8.74 3.49 -5.07
N TYR A 330 10.02 3.42 -4.76
CA TYR A 330 10.66 4.05 -3.62
C TYR A 330 11.66 5.10 -4.11
N VAL A 331 11.51 6.34 -3.61
CA VAL A 331 12.29 7.52 -4.01
C VAL A 331 12.56 8.37 -2.77
N ASP A 332 13.65 8.09 -2.07
CA ASP A 332 13.95 8.75 -0.79
C ASP A 332 14.35 10.22 -0.97
N GLU A 333 14.91 10.59 -2.14
CA GLU A 333 15.28 11.96 -2.48
C GLU A 333 14.12 12.96 -2.44
N PHE A 334 12.87 12.49 -2.47
CA PHE A 334 11.69 13.36 -2.37
C PHE A 334 11.52 13.96 -0.99
N GLU A 335 12.12 13.34 0.02
CA GLU A 335 12.02 13.72 1.43
C GLU A 335 13.38 14.14 2.03
N GLU A 336 14.39 14.49 1.21
CA GLU A 336 15.66 15.00 1.67
C GLU A 336 15.52 16.32 2.42
N THR A 337 16.24 16.47 3.54
CA THR A 337 16.05 17.58 4.48
C THR A 337 16.73 18.86 4.03
N ASP A 338 17.80 18.78 3.27
CA ASP A 338 18.57 19.93 2.74
C ASP A 338 17.96 20.52 1.45
N LEU A 339 17.04 19.77 0.82
CA LEU A 339 16.35 20.19 -0.38
C LEU A 339 15.01 20.90 -0.09
N PRO A 340 14.53 21.75 -1.01
CA PRO A 340 13.20 22.33 -0.91
C PRO A 340 12.11 21.26 -0.78
N ASP A 341 11.10 21.55 0.04
CA ASP A 341 9.97 20.65 0.22
C ASP A 341 9.11 20.61 -1.05
N MET A 342 8.93 19.42 -1.58
CA MET A 342 8.12 19.20 -2.77
C MET A 342 6.76 18.52 -2.50
N ALA A 343 6.54 18.03 -1.27
CA ALA A 343 5.25 17.44 -0.91
C ALA A 343 4.15 18.52 -0.86
N LEU A 344 2.97 18.18 -1.35
CA LEU A 344 1.77 19.00 -1.25
C LEU A 344 1.35 19.19 0.22
N SER A 345 0.62 20.27 0.51
CA SER A 345 0.17 20.58 1.87
C SER A 345 -0.77 19.49 2.42
N ASN A 346 -1.65 18.95 1.57
CA ASN A 346 -2.55 17.85 1.91
C ASN A 346 -1.87 16.46 1.95
N ARG A 347 -0.57 16.40 1.70
CA ARG A 347 0.25 15.17 1.71
C ARG A 347 -0.23 14.04 0.80
N GLN A 348 -0.97 14.36 -0.25
CA GLN A 348 -1.50 13.39 -1.22
C GLN A 348 -0.76 13.41 -2.55
N GLY A 349 0.47 13.91 -2.58
CA GLY A 349 1.30 13.95 -3.76
C GLY A 349 2.40 15.01 -3.69
N TYR A 350 2.94 15.33 -4.84
CA TYR A 350 4.11 16.18 -5.00
C TYR A 350 3.85 17.34 -5.96
N LYS A 351 4.65 18.40 -5.86
CA LYS A 351 4.59 19.56 -6.76
C LYS A 351 4.99 19.15 -8.18
N SER A 352 4.10 19.32 -9.13
CA SER A 352 4.27 18.90 -10.52
C SER A 352 5.36 19.68 -11.29
N ASP A 353 5.75 20.86 -10.79
CA ASP A 353 6.79 21.71 -11.35
C ASP A 353 8.20 21.38 -10.83
N ASP A 354 8.33 20.59 -9.76
CA ASP A 354 9.64 20.18 -9.21
C ASP A 354 10.38 19.26 -10.19
N ILE A 355 11.66 19.53 -10.40
CA ILE A 355 12.50 18.78 -11.34
C ILE A 355 12.60 17.29 -10.98
N ARG A 356 12.63 16.98 -9.67
CA ARG A 356 12.68 15.57 -9.18
C ARG A 356 11.44 14.81 -9.59
N TYR A 357 10.25 15.44 -9.44
CA TYR A 357 9.00 14.82 -9.80
C TYR A 357 8.86 14.62 -11.30
N LYS A 358 9.27 15.61 -12.11
CA LYS A 358 9.29 15.48 -13.57
C LYS A 358 10.16 14.33 -14.05
N LEU A 359 11.39 14.22 -13.51
CA LEU A 359 12.30 13.11 -13.82
C LEU A 359 11.73 11.76 -13.39
N PHE A 360 11.06 11.74 -12.22
CA PHE A 360 10.37 10.53 -11.76
C PHE A 360 9.23 10.12 -12.70
N LEU A 361 8.39 11.05 -13.16
CA LEU A 361 7.30 10.74 -14.11
C LEU A 361 7.81 10.16 -15.42
N GLU A 362 8.95 10.66 -15.94
CA GLU A 362 9.62 10.05 -17.10
C GLU A 362 10.02 8.60 -16.82
N ILE A 363 10.69 8.35 -15.68
CA ILE A 363 11.09 6.99 -15.27
C ILE A 363 9.86 6.11 -15.10
N ALA A 364 8.82 6.58 -14.40
CA ALA A 364 7.60 5.83 -14.15
C ALA A 364 6.86 5.48 -15.46
N SER A 365 6.85 6.39 -16.44
CA SER A 365 6.29 6.15 -17.77
C SER A 365 7.07 5.05 -18.51
N ASP A 366 8.40 5.06 -18.44
CA ASP A 366 9.24 4.02 -19.04
C ASP A 366 9.03 2.66 -18.38
N VAL A 367 8.93 2.65 -17.05
CA VAL A 367 8.64 1.44 -16.24
C VAL A 367 7.26 0.89 -16.59
N LEU A 368 6.24 1.75 -16.71
CA LEU A 368 4.90 1.37 -17.15
C LEU A 368 4.93 0.74 -18.56
N ASN A 369 5.63 1.36 -19.50
CA ASN A 369 5.78 0.81 -20.87
C ASN A 369 6.43 -0.59 -20.85
N GLN A 370 7.42 -0.81 -20.00
CA GLN A 370 8.10 -2.10 -19.89
C GLN A 370 7.18 -3.19 -19.36
N ILE A 371 6.42 -2.93 -18.29
CA ILE A 371 5.53 -3.94 -17.71
C ILE A 371 4.36 -4.25 -18.65
N LEU A 372 3.82 -3.27 -19.37
CA LEU A 372 2.75 -3.49 -20.33
C LEU A 372 3.20 -4.39 -21.51
N ARG A 373 4.45 -4.25 -21.98
CA ARG A 373 5.04 -5.17 -22.99
C ARG A 373 5.12 -6.61 -22.43
N LYS A 374 5.50 -6.76 -21.14
CA LYS A 374 5.50 -8.08 -20.48
C LYS A 374 4.09 -8.65 -20.37
N LYS A 375 3.10 -7.83 -20.03
CA LYS A 375 1.69 -8.23 -19.99
C LYS A 375 1.19 -8.72 -21.36
N ASP A 376 1.50 -8.01 -22.44
CA ASP A 376 1.14 -8.42 -23.80
C ASP A 376 1.74 -9.79 -24.14
N SER A 377 2.98 -10.03 -23.75
CA SER A 377 3.66 -11.32 -23.94
C SER A 377 2.96 -12.44 -23.14
N ALA A 378 2.58 -12.19 -21.89
CA ALA A 378 1.84 -13.13 -21.05
C ALA A 378 0.47 -13.48 -21.64
N ILE A 379 -0.26 -12.50 -22.17
CA ILE A 379 -1.55 -12.72 -22.84
C ILE A 379 -1.37 -13.58 -24.08
N LYS A 380 -0.34 -13.30 -24.93
CA LYS A 380 -0.06 -14.09 -26.14
C LYS A 380 0.28 -15.53 -25.81
N ALA A 381 1.14 -15.77 -24.80
CA ALA A 381 1.50 -17.12 -24.35
C ALA A 381 0.27 -17.89 -23.86
N LYS A 382 -0.55 -17.30 -23.00
CA LYS A 382 -1.79 -17.90 -22.48
C LYS A 382 -2.81 -18.24 -23.58
N ASN A 383 -2.92 -17.40 -24.60
CA ASN A 383 -3.81 -17.66 -25.73
C ASN A 383 -3.28 -18.80 -26.60
N LYS A 384 -1.97 -18.90 -26.84
CA LYS A 384 -1.34 -20.00 -27.56
C LYS A 384 -1.61 -21.34 -26.88
N ASP A 385 -1.36 -21.43 -25.57
CA ASP A 385 -1.63 -22.66 -24.78
C ASP A 385 -3.11 -23.08 -24.82
N LYS A 386 -4.03 -22.11 -24.74
CA LYS A 386 -5.47 -22.39 -24.88
C LYS A 386 -5.84 -22.98 -26.25
N VAL A 387 -5.23 -22.49 -27.32
CA VAL A 387 -5.47 -23.01 -28.66
C VAL A 387 -4.88 -24.41 -28.79
N GLU A 388 -3.66 -24.63 -28.29
CA GLU A 388 -3.01 -25.95 -28.32
C GLU A 388 -3.76 -26.99 -27.47
N SER A 389 -4.19 -26.62 -26.28
CA SER A 389 -4.97 -27.52 -25.39
C SER A 389 -6.32 -27.92 -26.03
N LYS A 390 -7.02 -26.96 -26.67
CA LYS A 390 -8.26 -27.27 -27.42
C LYS A 390 -8.00 -28.19 -28.60
N LYS A 391 -6.91 -27.97 -29.35
CA LYS A 391 -6.52 -28.89 -30.46
C LYS A 391 -6.22 -30.30 -29.93
N LYS A 392 -5.50 -30.40 -28.81
CA LYS A 392 -5.15 -31.67 -28.19
C LYS A 392 -6.38 -32.42 -27.66
N GLN A 393 -7.34 -31.69 -27.04
CA GLN A 393 -8.62 -32.29 -26.62
C GLN A 393 -9.45 -32.78 -27.82
N LYS A 394 -9.51 -32.00 -28.90
CA LYS A 394 -10.21 -32.38 -30.12
C LYS A 394 -9.61 -33.64 -30.75
N ARG A 395 -8.28 -33.71 -30.88
CA ARG A 395 -7.59 -34.92 -31.37
C ARG A 395 -7.86 -36.13 -30.50
N LYS A 396 -7.78 -36.01 -29.17
CA LYS A 396 -8.11 -37.12 -28.26
C LYS A 396 -9.55 -37.62 -28.44
N ALA A 397 -10.50 -36.72 -28.58
CA ALA A 397 -11.90 -37.07 -28.80
C ALA A 397 -12.10 -37.75 -30.18
N GLU A 398 -11.39 -37.30 -31.21
CA GLU A 398 -11.40 -37.96 -32.56
C GLU A 398 -10.77 -39.37 -32.52
N ASP A 399 -9.64 -39.54 -31.79
CA ASP A 399 -8.97 -40.82 -31.61
C ASP A 399 -9.85 -41.83 -30.82
N GLU A 400 -10.49 -41.37 -29.73
CA GLU A 400 -11.43 -42.20 -28.95
C GLU A 400 -12.65 -42.58 -29.77
N PHE A 401 -13.16 -41.67 -30.60
CA PHE A 401 -14.26 -41.98 -31.51
C PHE A 401 -13.86 -43.02 -32.55
N ALA A 402 -12.67 -42.88 -33.16
CA ALA A 402 -12.14 -43.82 -34.11
C ALA A 402 -11.95 -45.23 -33.52
N LYS A 403 -11.41 -45.34 -32.29
CA LYS A 403 -11.28 -46.60 -31.56
C LYS A 403 -12.63 -47.27 -31.32
N LYS A 404 -13.60 -46.55 -30.79
CA LYS A 404 -14.96 -47.11 -30.58
C LYS A 404 -15.63 -47.51 -31.87
N ALA A 405 -15.44 -46.74 -32.95
CA ALA A 405 -15.95 -47.10 -34.26
C ALA A 405 -15.34 -48.41 -34.79
N GLN A 406 -14.06 -48.63 -34.58
CA GLN A 406 -13.36 -49.84 -34.97
C GLN A 406 -13.80 -51.05 -34.13
N GLU A 407 -13.97 -50.94 -32.83
CA GLU A 407 -14.49 -51.96 -31.93
C GLU A 407 -15.91 -52.40 -32.33
N VAL A 408 -16.79 -51.50 -32.69
CA VAL A 408 -18.13 -51.77 -33.18
C VAL A 408 -18.10 -52.50 -34.52
N LEU A 409 -17.25 -52.09 -35.47
CA LEU A 409 -17.05 -52.76 -36.74
C LEU A 409 -16.53 -54.21 -36.57
N GLU A 410 -15.54 -54.40 -35.69
CA GLU A 410 -15.01 -55.74 -35.39
C GLU A 410 -16.07 -56.65 -34.76
N THR A 411 -16.87 -56.09 -33.84
CA THR A 411 -17.97 -56.85 -33.20
C THR A 411 -19.04 -57.23 -34.22
N PHE A 412 -19.37 -56.33 -35.13
CA PHE A 412 -20.32 -56.55 -36.19
C PHE A 412 -19.84 -57.66 -37.20
N ASN A 413 -18.57 -57.55 -37.64
CA ASN A 413 -17.97 -58.52 -38.55
C ASN A 413 -17.85 -59.95 -37.96
N LYS A 414 -17.70 -60.03 -36.62
CA LYS A 414 -17.73 -61.30 -35.91
C LYS A 414 -19.15 -61.94 -35.85
N ALA A 415 -20.18 -61.07 -35.76
CA ALA A 415 -21.58 -61.51 -35.68
C ALA A 415 -22.18 -61.88 -37.07
N VAL A 416 -21.59 -61.37 -38.19
CA VAL A 416 -22.08 -61.58 -39.57
C VAL A 416 -20.91 -61.98 -40.49
N PRO A 417 -20.46 -63.22 -40.47
CA PRO A 417 -19.19 -63.62 -41.09
C PRO A 417 -19.14 -63.56 -42.63
N ASN A 418 -20.22 -63.27 -43.32
CA ASN A 418 -20.28 -63.27 -44.81
C ASN A 418 -20.68 -61.94 -45.43
N ASN A 419 -20.79 -60.87 -44.69
CA ASN A 419 -21.13 -59.53 -45.21
C ASN A 419 -20.25 -58.43 -44.59
N THR A 420 -19.26 -58.01 -45.34
CA THR A 420 -18.51 -56.79 -44.99
C THR A 420 -19.42 -55.57 -45.12
N LEU A 421 -19.65 -54.83 -44.04
CA LEU A 421 -20.51 -53.67 -44.03
C LEU A 421 -19.86 -52.57 -44.86
N ASP A 422 -20.57 -52.00 -45.83
CA ASP A 422 -20.17 -50.84 -46.58
C ASP A 422 -19.88 -49.68 -45.58
N PRO A 423 -18.72 -48.99 -45.65
CA PRO A 423 -18.38 -47.88 -44.79
C PRO A 423 -19.43 -46.77 -44.70
N ASN A 424 -20.25 -46.58 -45.74
CA ASN A 424 -21.35 -45.63 -45.77
C ASN A 424 -22.53 -46.06 -44.87
N ILE A 425 -22.78 -47.35 -44.80
CA ILE A 425 -23.83 -47.93 -43.92
C ILE A 425 -23.35 -47.87 -42.47
N ALA A 426 -22.08 -48.17 -42.20
CA ALA A 426 -21.48 -48.01 -40.88
C ALA A 426 -21.58 -46.55 -40.36
N ASN A 427 -21.25 -45.55 -41.19
CA ASN A 427 -21.41 -44.14 -40.83
C ASN A 427 -22.86 -43.72 -40.57
N LYS A 428 -23.84 -44.30 -41.26
CA LYS A 428 -25.26 -44.06 -40.98
C LYS A 428 -25.70 -44.67 -39.62
N MET A 429 -25.24 -45.86 -39.29
CA MET A 429 -25.50 -46.51 -38.00
C MET A 429 -24.86 -45.74 -36.83
N PHE A 430 -23.62 -45.24 -36.97
CA PHE A 430 -22.97 -44.40 -35.97
C PHE A 430 -23.76 -43.12 -35.71
N LYS A 431 -24.30 -42.47 -36.76
CA LYS A 431 -25.18 -41.31 -36.62
C LYS A 431 -26.48 -41.62 -35.88
N GLN A 432 -27.08 -42.78 -36.12
CA GLN A 432 -28.31 -43.21 -35.42
C GLN A 432 -28.08 -43.58 -33.95
N LEU A 433 -26.88 -44.08 -33.60
CA LEU A 433 -26.48 -44.38 -32.21
C LEU A 433 -26.09 -43.14 -31.39
N GLY A 434 -26.33 -41.94 -31.91
CA GLY A 434 -26.05 -40.69 -31.18
C GLY A 434 -24.56 -40.38 -31.02
N MET A 435 -23.67 -41.07 -31.70
CA MET A 435 -22.24 -40.80 -31.72
C MET A 435 -21.99 -39.61 -32.63
N LYS A 436 -21.95 -38.42 -32.08
CA LYS A 436 -21.55 -37.19 -32.79
C LYS A 436 -20.06 -37.25 -33.16
N LYS A 437 -19.77 -36.87 -34.42
CA LYS A 437 -18.42 -36.62 -34.88
C LYS A 437 -17.67 -35.65 -33.96
#